data_8243cca707f7279f0ce86d6e4a7ab55a
#
_entry.id   8243cca707f7279f0ce86d6e4a7ab55a
#
_cell.length_a   1.000
_cell.length_b   1.000
_cell.length_c   1.000
_cell.angle_alpha   90.00
_cell.angle_beta   90.00
_cell.angle_gamma   90.00
#
_symmetry.space_group_name_H-M   'P 1'
#
loop_
_entity.id
_entity.type
_entity.pdbx_description
1 polymer ?
#
loop_
_entity_poly.entity_id
_entity_poly.type
_entity_poly.pdbx_seq_one_letter_code
_entity_poly.pdbx_strand_id
1 'polypeptide(L)'
;MVVFETDRLVIRRYTLEDEENFFRLNGDEEVMRYIRAPKDRQECALFLKRNLAFYEQFPLLGRWAMIEKSADTFVGSFAIIPVETTDHSRHAEIQLGYALLKEYWGKGYATESTLAGRQYAFDVMKLPMIVAITETENIASQKVLLRSGFIQQPNIKEGNKDLCYFTSVNPNAIETERLHLFPLTLPQLELYLKANDELEQALGLTPFGRTIAPQVRDRVTKFTLREMQQANGYDYIFHTFWLVVDKQSKMIVAELGFKGPPKEGGQVEIGYGTMPAMQGKGYMTEAVKGLLQWATAHADINVVLAETHVSNLPSIKVVQKNGFLQFDKRGEMIWWKKFL
;
A
#
# COMPACT_ATOMS: atom_id res chain seq x y z
N MET A 1 -0.66 24.22 -7.39
CA MET A 1 -0.35 23.73 -6.02
C MET A 1 0.82 22.76 -6.11
N VAL A 2 1.90 23.00 -5.36
CA VAL A 2 3.04 22.09 -5.23
C VAL A 2 2.64 20.88 -4.37
N VAL A 3 3.05 19.68 -4.78
CA VAL A 3 2.82 18.42 -4.07
C VAL A 3 4.07 18.06 -3.27
N PHE A 4 5.21 18.00 -3.92
CA PHE A 4 6.53 17.86 -3.30
C PHE A 4 7.62 18.40 -4.25
N GLU A 5 8.82 18.53 -3.72
CA GLU A 5 9.98 19.00 -4.45
C GLU A 5 11.17 18.08 -4.27
N THR A 6 12.11 18.15 -5.22
CA THR A 6 13.43 17.54 -5.13
C THR A 6 14.50 18.64 -5.31
N ASP A 7 15.75 18.27 -5.42
CA ASP A 7 16.84 19.25 -5.71
C ASP A 7 16.60 19.98 -7.03
N ARG A 8 16.17 19.26 -8.07
CA ARG A 8 16.03 19.80 -9.44
C ARG A 8 14.59 19.93 -9.93
N LEU A 9 13.60 19.30 -9.26
CA LEU A 9 12.23 19.21 -9.76
C LEU A 9 11.23 19.80 -8.77
N VAL A 10 10.19 20.45 -9.34
CA VAL A 10 8.90 20.73 -8.65
C VAL A 10 7.86 19.78 -9.20
N ILE A 11 7.23 19.00 -8.32
CA ILE A 11 6.08 18.17 -8.65
C ILE A 11 4.84 18.92 -8.20
N ARG A 12 4.01 19.33 -9.16
CA ARG A 12 2.81 20.13 -8.90
C ARG A 12 1.57 19.58 -9.58
N ARG A 13 0.41 19.89 -9.05
CA ARG A 13 -0.84 19.61 -9.75
C ARG A 13 -0.85 20.25 -11.13
N TYR A 14 -1.42 19.55 -12.10
CA TYR A 14 -1.75 20.14 -13.39
C TYR A 14 -2.80 21.24 -13.23
N THR A 15 -2.83 22.16 -14.19
CA THR A 15 -3.87 23.15 -14.41
C THR A 15 -4.38 23.06 -15.85
N LEU A 16 -5.41 23.79 -16.20
CA LEU A 16 -5.88 23.84 -17.61
C LEU A 16 -4.84 24.46 -18.54
N GLU A 17 -3.95 25.30 -18.03
CA GLU A 17 -2.86 25.92 -18.79
C GLU A 17 -1.79 24.90 -19.24
N ASP A 18 -1.77 23.74 -18.63
CA ASP A 18 -0.84 22.65 -18.98
C ASP A 18 -1.32 21.80 -20.18
N GLU A 19 -2.42 22.13 -20.86
CA GLU A 19 -3.00 21.32 -21.92
C GLU A 19 -1.99 20.97 -23.02
N GLU A 20 -1.18 21.93 -23.46
CA GLU A 20 -0.16 21.70 -24.48
C GLU A 20 0.95 20.75 -23.99
N ASN A 21 1.47 20.95 -22.81
CA ASN A 21 2.47 20.07 -22.19
C ASN A 21 1.91 18.66 -21.95
N PHE A 22 0.67 18.59 -21.52
CA PHE A 22 -0.03 17.31 -21.30
C PHE A 22 -0.20 16.55 -22.63
N PHE A 23 -0.54 17.23 -23.72
CA PHE A 23 -0.62 16.63 -25.06
C PHE A 23 0.77 16.23 -25.57
N ARG A 24 1.79 17.08 -25.50
CA ARG A 24 3.17 16.74 -25.91
C ARG A 24 3.64 15.42 -25.29
N LEU A 25 3.30 15.17 -24.02
CA LEU A 25 3.70 13.95 -23.33
C LEU A 25 2.85 12.75 -23.72
N ASN A 26 1.51 12.90 -23.71
CA ASN A 26 0.58 11.77 -23.85
C ASN A 26 0.28 11.41 -25.31
N GLY A 27 0.60 12.29 -26.25
CA GLY A 27 0.49 12.07 -27.70
C GLY A 27 1.75 11.53 -28.35
N ASP A 28 2.87 11.48 -27.65
CA ASP A 28 4.12 10.94 -28.19
C ASP A 28 4.16 9.41 -28.09
N GLU A 29 4.26 8.74 -29.25
CA GLU A 29 4.24 7.28 -29.34
C GLU A 29 5.42 6.61 -28.62
N GLU A 30 6.61 7.24 -28.66
CA GLU A 30 7.80 6.67 -28.05
C GLU A 30 7.77 6.82 -26.51
N VAL A 31 7.28 7.95 -26.02
CA VAL A 31 7.07 8.18 -24.59
C VAL A 31 6.01 7.22 -24.04
N MET A 32 4.93 7.03 -24.79
CA MET A 32 3.81 6.19 -24.34
C MET A 32 4.00 4.69 -24.64
N ARG A 33 5.04 4.30 -25.34
CA ARG A 33 5.28 2.93 -25.85
C ARG A 33 5.02 1.82 -24.84
N TYR A 34 5.41 2.00 -23.58
CA TYR A 34 5.28 1.01 -22.50
C TYR A 34 4.22 1.40 -21.45
N ILE A 35 3.41 2.40 -21.74
CA ILE A 35 2.44 2.92 -20.78
C ILE A 35 1.02 2.67 -21.30
N ARG A 36 0.71 3.13 -22.51
CA ARG A 36 -0.59 2.98 -23.18
C ARG A 36 -0.49 3.48 -24.63
N ALA A 37 -1.54 3.30 -25.41
CA ALA A 37 -1.65 3.94 -26.70
C ALA A 37 -1.58 5.48 -26.58
N PRO A 38 -0.87 6.18 -27.48
CA PRO A 38 -0.84 7.62 -27.51
C PRO A 38 -2.25 8.18 -27.73
N LYS A 39 -2.49 9.37 -27.21
CA LYS A 39 -3.79 10.04 -27.26
C LYS A 39 -3.76 11.23 -28.21
N ASP A 40 -4.85 11.43 -28.94
CA ASP A 40 -5.04 12.65 -29.68
C ASP A 40 -5.29 13.85 -28.76
N ARG A 41 -5.37 15.05 -29.35
CA ARG A 41 -5.52 16.31 -28.61
C ARG A 41 -6.83 16.39 -27.85
N GLN A 42 -7.93 15.87 -28.42
CA GLN A 42 -9.25 15.88 -27.78
C GLN A 42 -9.30 14.91 -26.59
N GLU A 43 -8.75 13.72 -26.78
CA GLU A 43 -8.60 12.72 -25.70
C GLU A 43 -7.73 13.24 -24.57
N CYS A 44 -6.63 13.95 -24.88
CA CYS A 44 -5.76 14.58 -23.90
C CYS A 44 -6.47 15.66 -23.10
N ALA A 45 -7.23 16.54 -23.76
CA ALA A 45 -8.01 17.57 -23.07
C ALA A 45 -9.05 16.96 -22.11
N LEU A 46 -9.75 15.89 -22.55
CA LEU A 46 -10.70 15.16 -21.70
C LEU A 46 -9.99 14.45 -20.53
N PHE A 47 -8.84 13.84 -20.79
CA PHE A 47 -8.06 13.15 -19.76
C PHE A 47 -7.52 14.14 -18.72
N LEU A 48 -7.03 15.32 -19.14
CA LEU A 48 -6.63 16.38 -18.23
C LEU A 48 -7.78 16.81 -17.32
N LYS A 49 -8.96 17.07 -17.89
CA LYS A 49 -10.16 17.45 -17.09
C LYS A 49 -10.52 16.38 -16.06
N ARG A 50 -10.47 15.10 -16.44
CA ARG A 50 -10.70 13.99 -15.48
C ARG A 50 -9.65 13.97 -14.38
N ASN A 51 -8.38 14.21 -14.71
CA ASN A 51 -7.30 14.27 -13.72
C ASN A 51 -7.47 15.45 -12.75
N LEU A 52 -7.97 16.60 -13.22
CA LEU A 52 -8.28 17.74 -12.34
C LEU A 52 -9.44 17.42 -11.39
N ALA A 53 -10.52 16.81 -11.89
CA ALA A 53 -11.63 16.36 -11.06
C ALA A 53 -11.22 15.28 -10.03
N PHE A 54 -10.24 14.43 -10.38
CA PHE A 54 -9.72 13.41 -9.49
C PHE A 54 -9.05 14.01 -8.24
N TYR A 55 -8.41 15.17 -8.33
CA TYR A 55 -7.80 15.85 -7.18
C TYR A 55 -8.83 16.31 -6.12
N GLU A 56 -10.07 16.60 -6.54
CA GLU A 56 -11.13 16.98 -5.60
C GLU A 56 -11.58 15.79 -4.75
N GLN A 57 -11.63 14.61 -5.37
CA GLN A 57 -12.02 13.38 -4.70
C GLN A 57 -10.88 12.77 -3.88
N PHE A 58 -9.64 12.86 -4.37
CA PHE A 58 -8.45 12.26 -3.77
C PHE A 58 -7.31 13.29 -3.65
N PRO A 59 -7.32 14.16 -2.64
CA PRO A 59 -6.41 15.29 -2.54
C PRO A 59 -4.91 14.92 -2.53
N LEU A 60 -4.56 13.73 -2.07
CA LEU A 60 -3.17 13.25 -1.97
C LEU A 60 -2.74 12.35 -3.14
N LEU A 61 -3.68 11.96 -4.01
CA LEU A 61 -3.44 11.11 -5.17
C LEU A 61 -3.55 11.91 -6.48
N GLY A 62 -2.93 11.40 -7.53
CA GLY A 62 -3.10 11.97 -8.87
C GLY A 62 -1.91 11.78 -9.79
N ARG A 63 -2.06 12.35 -10.98
CA ARG A 63 -0.98 12.56 -11.94
C ARG A 63 -0.60 14.02 -11.90
N TRP A 64 0.68 14.33 -11.78
CA TRP A 64 1.21 15.67 -11.53
C TRP A 64 2.25 16.05 -12.59
N ALA A 65 2.36 17.33 -12.87
CA ALA A 65 3.39 17.88 -13.73
C ALA A 65 4.74 17.86 -13.03
N MET A 66 5.78 17.45 -13.73
CA MET A 66 7.18 17.61 -13.33
C MET A 66 7.77 18.82 -14.02
N ILE A 67 8.24 19.78 -13.25
CA ILE A 67 8.86 21.02 -13.72
C ILE A 67 10.32 21.04 -13.26
N GLU A 68 11.22 21.26 -14.18
CA GLU A 68 12.65 21.46 -13.90
C GLU A 68 12.87 22.87 -13.36
N LYS A 69 13.50 23.00 -12.18
CA LYS A 69 13.58 24.27 -11.43
C LYS A 69 14.43 25.34 -12.12
N SER A 70 15.53 24.97 -12.77
CA SER A 70 16.50 25.95 -13.30
C SER A 70 15.96 26.70 -14.51
N ALA A 71 15.14 26.07 -15.33
CA ALA A 71 14.58 26.63 -16.54
C ALA A 71 13.06 26.84 -16.49
N ASP A 72 12.43 26.52 -15.37
CA ASP A 72 10.96 26.49 -15.19
C ASP A 72 10.26 25.73 -16.34
N THR A 73 10.82 24.57 -16.73
CA THR A 73 10.41 23.86 -17.93
C THR A 73 9.73 22.54 -17.57
N PHE A 74 8.61 22.25 -18.25
CA PHE A 74 7.92 20.98 -18.13
C PHE A 74 8.80 19.84 -18.71
N VAL A 75 9.05 18.83 -17.88
CA VAL A 75 9.91 17.68 -18.25
C VAL A 75 9.15 16.36 -18.34
N GLY A 76 7.93 16.29 -17.76
CA GLY A 76 7.16 15.07 -17.76
C GLY A 76 6.04 15.04 -16.75
N SER A 77 5.56 13.84 -16.46
CA SER A 77 4.48 13.55 -15.48
C SER A 77 4.93 12.53 -14.47
N PHE A 78 4.53 12.73 -13.23
CA PHE A 78 4.66 11.79 -12.13
C PHE A 78 3.28 11.41 -11.62
N ALA A 79 3.10 10.20 -11.14
CA ALA A 79 1.80 9.72 -10.68
C ALA A 79 1.92 8.88 -9.42
N ILE A 80 1.00 9.07 -8.49
CA ILE A 80 0.65 8.13 -7.43
C ILE A 80 -0.86 7.97 -7.49
N ILE A 81 -1.31 6.78 -7.92
CA ILE A 81 -2.71 6.52 -8.25
C ILE A 81 -3.09 5.09 -7.88
N PRO A 82 -4.37 4.77 -7.69
CA PRO A 82 -4.82 3.39 -7.60
C PRO A 82 -4.42 2.59 -8.86
N VAL A 83 -4.13 1.31 -8.67
CA VAL A 83 -3.92 0.39 -9.81
C VAL A 83 -5.25 0.14 -10.47
N GLU A 84 -5.33 0.43 -11.78
CA GLU A 84 -6.49 0.14 -12.61
C GLU A 84 -6.23 -1.15 -13.39
N THR A 85 -6.90 -2.24 -13.02
CA THR A 85 -6.86 -3.50 -13.77
C THR A 85 -8.24 -3.82 -14.34
N THR A 86 -8.28 -4.50 -15.49
CA THR A 86 -9.52 -4.88 -16.15
C THR A 86 -10.36 -5.89 -15.37
N ASP A 87 -9.71 -6.70 -14.53
CA ASP A 87 -10.32 -7.73 -13.68
C ASP A 87 -10.55 -7.28 -12.24
N HIS A 88 -10.25 -6.01 -11.94
CA HIS A 88 -10.35 -5.43 -10.60
C HIS A 88 -9.55 -6.13 -9.49
N SER A 89 -8.68 -7.07 -9.84
CA SER A 89 -7.93 -7.89 -8.87
C SER A 89 -6.97 -7.09 -7.98
N ARG A 90 -6.64 -5.84 -8.34
CA ARG A 90 -5.64 -5.01 -7.68
C ARG A 90 -6.10 -3.59 -7.33
N HIS A 91 -7.39 -3.34 -7.32
CA HIS A 91 -7.93 -2.01 -7.01
C HIS A 91 -7.48 -1.44 -5.66
N ALA A 92 -7.04 -2.30 -4.75
CA ALA A 92 -6.55 -1.90 -3.45
C ALA A 92 -5.09 -1.41 -3.43
N GLU A 93 -4.35 -1.54 -4.55
CA GLU A 93 -2.95 -1.15 -4.61
C GLU A 93 -2.80 0.29 -5.08
N ILE A 94 -1.86 1.02 -4.49
CA ILE A 94 -1.44 2.34 -4.94
C ILE A 94 -0.13 2.20 -5.70
N GLN A 95 -0.12 2.62 -6.95
CA GLN A 95 1.05 2.56 -7.81
C GLN A 95 1.70 3.92 -8.02
N LEU A 96 3.02 3.88 -8.16
CA LEU A 96 3.84 4.97 -8.61
C LEU A 96 4.18 4.78 -10.10
N GLY A 97 4.11 5.86 -10.85
CA GLY A 97 4.48 5.87 -12.25
C GLY A 97 5.04 7.23 -12.69
N TYR A 98 5.76 7.22 -13.80
CA TYR A 98 6.33 8.43 -14.39
C TYR A 98 6.43 8.29 -15.90
N ALA A 99 6.42 9.44 -16.57
CA ALA A 99 6.73 9.57 -17.99
C ALA A 99 7.52 10.86 -18.19
N LEU A 100 8.59 10.81 -18.97
CA LEU A 100 9.42 11.97 -19.30
C LEU A 100 9.41 12.20 -20.80
N LEU A 101 9.43 13.47 -21.20
CA LEU A 101 9.73 13.85 -22.57
C LEU A 101 11.14 13.35 -22.95
N LYS A 102 11.35 12.95 -24.20
CA LYS A 102 12.58 12.29 -24.68
C LYS A 102 13.86 13.07 -24.40
N GLU A 103 13.81 14.38 -24.58
CA GLU A 103 14.95 15.28 -24.36
C GLU A 103 15.42 15.32 -22.91
N TYR A 104 14.65 14.74 -21.99
CA TYR A 104 14.98 14.62 -20.56
C TYR A 104 15.35 13.22 -20.11
N TRP A 105 15.38 12.24 -21.05
CA TRP A 105 15.82 10.88 -20.72
C TRP A 105 17.33 10.84 -20.40
N GLY A 106 17.73 9.90 -19.60
CA GLY A 106 19.13 9.71 -19.21
C GLY A 106 19.69 10.72 -18.21
N LYS A 107 18.94 11.80 -17.86
CA LYS A 107 19.39 12.87 -16.95
C LYS A 107 19.14 12.58 -15.47
N GLY A 108 18.58 11.40 -15.12
CA GLY A 108 18.33 10.97 -13.75
C GLY A 108 17.02 11.48 -13.14
N TYR A 109 16.22 12.26 -13.84
CA TYR A 109 14.95 12.82 -13.33
C TYR A 109 13.95 11.76 -12.89
N ALA A 110 13.85 10.64 -13.62
CA ALA A 110 12.97 9.53 -13.23
C ALA A 110 13.37 8.91 -11.88
N THR A 111 14.66 8.69 -11.64
CA THR A 111 15.14 8.15 -10.35
C THR A 111 14.92 9.15 -9.22
N GLU A 112 15.23 10.42 -9.45
CA GLU A 112 15.07 11.51 -8.47
C GLU A 112 13.61 11.68 -8.05
N SER A 113 12.69 11.76 -9.03
CA SER A 113 11.25 11.87 -8.75
C SER A 113 10.68 10.60 -8.09
N THR A 114 11.17 9.41 -8.46
CA THR A 114 10.75 8.15 -7.85
C THR A 114 11.16 8.04 -6.39
N LEU A 115 12.40 8.44 -6.04
CA LEU A 115 12.87 8.46 -4.66
C LEU A 115 12.03 9.42 -3.80
N ALA A 116 11.82 10.65 -4.27
CA ALA A 116 11.04 11.66 -3.54
C ALA A 116 9.55 11.29 -3.47
N GLY A 117 8.98 10.77 -4.57
CA GLY A 117 7.58 10.32 -4.59
C GLY A 117 7.33 9.12 -3.68
N ARG A 118 8.28 8.18 -3.59
CA ARG A 118 8.24 7.08 -2.63
C ARG A 118 8.25 7.62 -1.18
N GLN A 119 9.11 8.59 -0.90
CA GLN A 119 9.16 9.23 0.42
C GLN A 119 7.86 9.98 0.73
N TYR A 120 7.32 10.76 -0.22
CA TYR A 120 6.02 11.39 -0.11
C TYR A 120 4.90 10.39 0.20
N ALA A 121 4.87 9.25 -0.51
CA ALA A 121 3.91 8.18 -0.25
C ALA A 121 4.00 7.64 1.19
N PHE A 122 5.21 7.52 1.73
CA PHE A 122 5.41 6.97 3.07
C PHE A 122 5.24 8.02 4.18
N ASP A 123 5.76 9.23 4.01
CA ASP A 123 5.83 10.23 5.07
C ASP A 123 4.58 11.11 5.14
N VAL A 124 3.99 11.42 3.98
CA VAL A 124 2.82 12.30 3.89
C VAL A 124 1.53 11.50 3.80
N MET A 125 1.47 10.53 2.85
CA MET A 125 0.28 9.73 2.66
C MET A 125 0.16 8.58 3.67
N LYS A 126 1.23 8.28 4.42
CA LYS A 126 1.30 7.18 5.39
C LYS A 126 0.99 5.81 4.78
N LEU A 127 1.25 5.65 3.47
CA LEU A 127 1.05 4.37 2.82
C LEU A 127 2.01 3.32 3.42
N PRO A 128 1.53 2.13 3.73
CA PRO A 128 2.40 1.05 4.23
C PRO A 128 3.27 0.46 3.12
N MET A 129 2.78 0.56 1.87
CA MET A 129 3.48 0.06 0.70
C MET A 129 3.02 0.82 -0.54
N ILE A 130 3.90 0.89 -1.54
CA ILE A 130 3.59 1.39 -2.87
C ILE A 130 4.12 0.40 -3.90
N VAL A 131 3.41 0.23 -5.00
CA VAL A 131 3.81 -0.67 -6.08
C VAL A 131 4.22 0.10 -7.33
N ALA A 132 4.90 -0.57 -8.24
CA ALA A 132 5.15 -0.08 -9.59
C ALA A 132 5.09 -1.24 -10.57
N ILE A 133 4.52 -1.01 -11.74
CA ILE A 133 4.29 -2.01 -12.77
C ILE A 133 4.89 -1.49 -14.08
N THR A 134 5.60 -2.35 -14.79
CA THR A 134 6.18 -1.99 -16.09
C THR A 134 6.24 -3.21 -17.01
N GLU A 135 6.22 -2.99 -18.31
CA GLU A 135 6.40 -4.07 -19.29
C GLU A 135 7.81 -4.68 -19.17
N THR A 136 7.92 -5.97 -19.48
CA THR A 136 9.19 -6.73 -19.36
C THR A 136 10.30 -6.17 -20.24
N GLU A 137 9.95 -5.56 -21.36
CA GLU A 137 10.89 -4.92 -22.30
C GLU A 137 11.36 -3.54 -21.85
N ASN A 138 10.70 -2.92 -20.87
CA ASN A 138 11.06 -1.59 -20.37
C ASN A 138 12.20 -1.66 -19.34
N ILE A 139 13.37 -2.08 -19.78
CA ILE A 139 14.57 -2.22 -18.93
C ILE A 139 14.96 -0.91 -18.25
N ALA A 140 14.71 0.23 -18.91
CA ALA A 140 15.02 1.54 -18.35
C ALA A 140 14.20 1.80 -17.06
N SER A 141 12.89 1.56 -17.10
CA SER A 141 12.02 1.71 -15.93
C SER A 141 12.39 0.73 -14.82
N GLN A 142 12.67 -0.54 -15.13
CA GLN A 142 13.11 -1.54 -14.15
C GLN A 142 14.36 -1.07 -13.38
N LYS A 143 15.36 -0.53 -14.10
CA LYS A 143 16.59 0.03 -13.48
C LYS A 143 16.30 1.22 -12.57
N VAL A 144 15.37 2.10 -12.95
CA VAL A 144 14.96 3.23 -12.11
C VAL A 144 14.33 2.71 -10.82
N LEU A 145 13.39 1.77 -10.91
CA LEU A 145 12.68 1.21 -9.75
C LEU A 145 13.65 0.53 -8.77
N LEU A 146 14.55 -0.33 -9.27
CA LEU A 146 15.57 -0.99 -8.45
C LEU A 146 16.48 0.02 -7.73
N ARG A 147 16.96 1.04 -8.45
CA ARG A 147 17.80 2.11 -7.87
C ARG A 147 17.05 2.97 -6.84
N SER A 148 15.73 3.02 -6.94
CA SER A 148 14.87 3.76 -6.02
C SER A 148 14.38 2.93 -4.83
N GLY A 149 14.93 1.72 -4.62
CA GLY A 149 14.65 0.88 -3.48
C GLY A 149 13.34 0.08 -3.59
N PHE A 150 12.84 -0.12 -4.80
CA PHE A 150 11.80 -1.09 -5.06
C PHE A 150 12.41 -2.50 -5.19
N ILE A 151 11.69 -3.50 -4.74
CA ILE A 151 12.06 -4.90 -4.83
C ILE A 151 11.20 -5.55 -5.91
N GLN A 152 11.85 -6.21 -6.86
CA GLN A 152 11.14 -6.97 -7.89
C GLN A 152 10.47 -8.19 -7.25
N GLN A 153 9.22 -8.38 -7.60
CA GLN A 153 8.39 -9.52 -7.22
C GLN A 153 8.21 -10.45 -8.43
N PRO A 154 7.63 -11.63 -8.27
CA PRO A 154 7.22 -12.45 -9.40
C PRO A 154 6.38 -11.64 -10.40
N ASN A 155 6.64 -11.86 -11.68
CA ASN A 155 5.88 -11.21 -12.74
C ASN A 155 4.40 -11.54 -12.63
N ILE A 156 3.58 -10.61 -13.10
CA ILE A 156 2.14 -10.72 -13.09
C ILE A 156 1.61 -10.73 -14.51
N LYS A 157 0.43 -11.30 -14.69
CA LYS A 157 -0.29 -11.26 -15.97
C LYS A 157 -1.44 -10.27 -15.91
N GLU A 158 -1.54 -9.43 -16.94
CA GLU A 158 -2.70 -8.58 -17.17
C GLU A 158 -3.16 -8.79 -18.63
N GLY A 159 -4.29 -9.46 -18.79
CA GLY A 159 -4.71 -9.99 -20.10
C GLY A 159 -3.64 -10.93 -20.66
N ASN A 160 -3.12 -10.59 -21.85
CA ASN A 160 -2.08 -11.36 -22.53
C ASN A 160 -0.65 -10.83 -22.28
N LYS A 161 -0.48 -9.82 -21.42
CA LYS A 161 0.82 -9.22 -21.15
C LYS A 161 1.43 -9.79 -19.87
N ASP A 162 2.72 -10.14 -19.94
CA ASP A 162 3.55 -10.38 -18.77
C ASP A 162 4.17 -9.05 -18.32
N LEU A 163 3.96 -8.68 -17.06
CA LEU A 163 4.42 -7.42 -16.50
C LEU A 163 5.37 -7.67 -15.33
N CYS A 164 6.44 -6.89 -15.27
CA CYS A 164 7.28 -6.83 -14.10
C CYS A 164 6.55 -6.07 -12.98
N TYR A 165 6.50 -6.68 -11.81
CA TYR A 165 5.86 -6.14 -10.63
C TYR A 165 6.89 -5.81 -9.56
N PHE A 166 6.82 -4.61 -9.02
CA PHE A 166 7.74 -4.10 -8.02
C PHE A 166 6.98 -3.60 -6.81
N THR A 167 7.53 -3.81 -5.62
CA THR A 167 6.99 -3.29 -4.36
C THR A 167 8.04 -2.50 -3.61
N SER A 168 7.61 -1.48 -2.90
CA SER A 168 8.41 -0.81 -1.88
C SER A 168 7.58 -0.68 -0.61
N VAL A 169 8.01 -1.35 0.45
CA VAL A 169 7.35 -1.32 1.75
C VAL A 169 7.86 -0.10 2.51
N ASN A 170 6.94 0.59 3.18
CA ASN A 170 7.29 1.65 4.10
C ASN A 170 8.05 1.06 5.29
N PRO A 171 9.33 1.37 5.48
CA PRO A 171 10.08 0.84 6.60
C PRO A 171 9.52 1.29 7.95
N ASN A 172 8.69 2.34 7.96
CA ASN A 172 8.10 2.93 9.15
C ASN A 172 6.58 2.79 9.19
N ALA A 173 5.96 1.86 8.47
CA ALA A 173 4.50 1.76 8.41
C ALA A 173 3.90 1.63 9.80
N ILE A 174 4.35 0.68 10.61
CA ILE A 174 4.23 0.66 12.06
C ILE A 174 5.51 0.04 12.60
N GLU A 175 6.34 0.85 13.22
CA GLU A 175 7.51 0.39 13.95
C GLU A 175 7.26 0.46 15.45
N THR A 176 7.62 -0.60 16.13
CA THR A 176 7.71 -0.64 17.57
C THR A 176 9.16 -0.87 17.96
N GLU A 177 9.45 -1.08 19.23
CA GLU A 177 10.79 -1.39 19.70
C GLU A 177 11.39 -2.62 18.99
N ARG A 178 10.62 -3.71 18.91
CA ARG A 178 11.07 -5.01 18.35
C ARG A 178 10.46 -5.38 17.01
N LEU A 179 9.37 -4.73 16.59
CA LEU A 179 8.54 -5.23 15.53
C LEU A 179 8.40 -4.25 14.36
N HIS A 180 8.27 -4.81 13.15
CA HIS A 180 7.68 -4.18 11.99
C HIS A 180 6.30 -4.77 11.73
N LEU A 181 5.30 -3.92 11.51
CA LEU A 181 3.96 -4.33 11.11
C LEU A 181 3.62 -3.71 9.76
N PHE A 182 3.18 -4.53 8.82
CA PHE A 182 2.74 -4.05 7.51
C PHE A 182 1.59 -4.90 6.94
N PRO A 183 0.63 -4.27 6.22
CA PRO A 183 -0.49 -4.98 5.62
C PRO A 183 -0.05 -5.74 4.38
N LEU A 184 -0.58 -6.95 4.18
CA LEU A 184 -0.37 -7.71 2.96
C LEU A 184 -1.18 -7.13 1.80
N THR A 185 -0.56 -7.05 0.62
CA THR A 185 -1.29 -6.84 -0.64
C THR A 185 -2.03 -8.11 -1.07
N LEU A 186 -2.90 -7.99 -2.06
CA LEU A 186 -3.63 -9.13 -2.60
C LEU A 186 -2.69 -10.23 -3.10
N PRO A 187 -1.66 -9.99 -3.95
CA PRO A 187 -0.70 -11.03 -4.34
C PRO A 187 0.06 -11.64 -3.16
N GLN A 188 0.41 -10.84 -2.15
CA GLN A 188 1.09 -11.34 -0.96
C GLN A 188 0.15 -12.21 -0.10
N LEU A 189 -1.14 -11.87 -0.04
CA LEU A 189 -2.14 -12.68 0.64
C LEU A 189 -2.37 -14.03 -0.07
N GLU A 190 -2.30 -14.05 -1.41
CA GLU A 190 -2.31 -15.29 -2.19
C GLU A 190 -1.08 -16.17 -1.89
N LEU A 191 0.11 -15.56 -1.81
CA LEU A 191 1.33 -16.27 -1.37
C LEU A 191 1.20 -16.74 0.08
N TYR A 192 0.59 -15.94 0.96
CA TYR A 192 0.29 -16.32 2.34
C TYR A 192 -0.51 -17.64 2.40
N LEU A 193 -1.51 -17.80 1.53
CA LEU A 193 -2.37 -18.99 1.49
C LEU A 193 -1.65 -20.26 1.01
N LYS A 194 -0.57 -20.16 0.26
CA LYS A 194 0.20 -21.33 -0.20
C LYS A 194 0.85 -22.11 0.95
N ALA A 195 1.05 -21.45 2.10
CA ALA A 195 1.65 -22.05 3.30
C ALA A 195 3.02 -22.73 3.04
N ASN A 196 3.78 -22.13 2.12
CA ASN A 196 5.15 -22.44 1.83
C ASN A 196 6.01 -21.18 2.07
N ASP A 197 7.31 -21.25 1.89
CA ASP A 197 8.22 -20.14 2.17
C ASP A 197 8.23 -19.05 1.07
N GLU A 198 7.34 -19.12 0.06
CA GLU A 198 7.32 -18.14 -1.05
C GLU A 198 7.00 -16.72 -0.58
N LEU A 199 6.12 -16.56 0.40
CA LEU A 199 5.82 -15.24 0.97
C LEU A 199 7.04 -14.64 1.67
N GLU A 200 7.67 -15.42 2.52
CA GLU A 200 8.87 -15.03 3.26
C GLU A 200 10.01 -14.68 2.30
N GLN A 201 10.23 -15.47 1.26
CA GLN A 201 11.21 -15.20 0.22
C GLN A 201 10.89 -13.90 -0.55
N ALA A 202 9.64 -13.72 -0.95
CA ALA A 202 9.19 -12.51 -1.64
C ALA A 202 9.34 -11.24 -0.80
N LEU A 203 9.28 -11.36 0.53
CA LEU A 203 9.43 -10.26 1.49
C LEU A 203 10.86 -10.11 2.03
N GLY A 204 11.80 -10.98 1.64
CA GLY A 204 13.16 -10.99 2.18
C GLY A 204 13.22 -11.36 3.67
N LEU A 205 12.28 -12.17 4.13
CA LEU A 205 12.16 -12.63 5.51
C LEU A 205 12.77 -14.02 5.69
N THR A 206 13.02 -14.37 6.94
CA THR A 206 13.54 -15.70 7.32
C THR A 206 12.40 -16.71 7.34
N PRO A 207 12.44 -17.77 6.52
CA PRO A 207 11.47 -18.85 6.56
C PRO A 207 11.52 -19.63 7.89
N PHE A 208 10.36 -20.13 8.34
CA PHE A 208 10.28 -20.96 9.54
C PHE A 208 9.24 -22.08 9.48
N GLY A 209 8.77 -22.41 8.26
CA GLY A 209 7.76 -23.47 8.06
C GLY A 209 6.40 -23.08 8.60
N ARG A 210 5.91 -21.89 8.26
CA ARG A 210 4.63 -21.35 8.71
C ARG A 210 3.47 -22.29 8.33
N THR A 211 2.57 -22.51 9.27
CA THR A 211 1.30 -23.20 9.05
C THR A 211 0.13 -22.25 9.22
N ILE A 212 -0.92 -22.48 8.45
CA ILE A 212 -2.14 -21.67 8.51
C ILE A 212 -3.24 -22.50 9.13
N ALA A 213 -3.84 -21.99 10.20
CA ALA A 213 -4.99 -22.64 10.82
C ALA A 213 -6.14 -22.76 9.81
N PRO A 214 -6.87 -23.90 9.77
CA PRO A 214 -7.97 -24.10 8.81
C PRO A 214 -9.00 -22.97 8.82
N GLN A 215 -9.34 -22.45 9.98
CA GLN A 215 -10.31 -21.36 10.16
C GLN A 215 -9.83 -20.05 9.52
N VAL A 216 -8.50 -19.77 9.62
CA VAL A 216 -7.87 -18.60 8.99
C VAL A 216 -7.89 -18.76 7.47
N ARG A 217 -7.49 -19.93 6.97
CA ARG A 217 -7.55 -20.25 5.53
C ARG A 217 -8.95 -20.07 4.96
N ASP A 218 -9.96 -20.66 5.64
CA ASP A 218 -11.36 -20.55 5.25
C ASP A 218 -11.84 -19.11 5.20
N ARG A 219 -11.53 -18.31 6.22
CA ARG A 219 -11.88 -16.89 6.24
C ARG A 219 -11.25 -16.13 5.10
N VAL A 220 -9.94 -16.32 4.88
CA VAL A 220 -9.21 -15.62 3.81
C VAL A 220 -9.80 -15.98 2.45
N THR A 221 -10.01 -17.27 2.19
CA THR A 221 -10.49 -17.74 0.89
C THR A 221 -11.94 -17.32 0.60
N LYS A 222 -12.83 -17.37 1.64
CA LYS A 222 -14.25 -17.09 1.44
C LYS A 222 -14.62 -15.61 1.49
N PHE A 223 -13.86 -14.80 2.22
CA PHE A 223 -14.21 -13.42 2.52
C PHE A 223 -13.10 -12.44 2.17
N THR A 224 -11.92 -12.57 2.79
CA THR A 224 -10.86 -11.57 2.72
C THR A 224 -10.39 -11.29 1.28
N LEU A 225 -10.15 -12.30 0.46
CA LEU A 225 -9.76 -12.12 -0.94
C LEU A 225 -10.81 -11.33 -1.72
N ARG A 226 -12.09 -11.65 -1.52
CA ARG A 226 -13.18 -10.95 -2.19
C ARG A 226 -13.31 -9.50 -1.72
N GLU A 227 -13.21 -9.28 -0.42
CA GLU A 227 -13.25 -7.92 0.18
C GLU A 227 -12.09 -7.07 -0.33
N MET A 228 -10.88 -7.62 -0.40
CA MET A 228 -9.71 -6.94 -0.96
C MET A 228 -9.85 -6.62 -2.45
N GLN A 229 -10.46 -7.52 -3.24
CA GLN A 229 -10.75 -7.28 -4.66
C GLN A 229 -11.77 -6.16 -4.87
N GLN A 230 -12.66 -5.95 -3.92
CA GLN A 230 -13.71 -4.92 -3.96
C GLN A 230 -13.31 -3.61 -3.27
N ALA A 231 -12.25 -3.63 -2.47
CA ALA A 231 -11.76 -2.46 -1.75
C ALA A 231 -11.31 -1.36 -2.72
N ASN A 232 -11.69 -0.13 -2.44
CA ASN A 232 -11.29 1.03 -3.23
C ASN A 232 -10.00 1.63 -2.67
N GLY A 233 -8.95 1.68 -3.51
CA GLY A 233 -7.72 2.39 -3.22
C GLY A 233 -7.11 2.00 -1.87
N TYR A 234 -7.19 2.91 -0.91
CA TYR A 234 -6.55 2.82 0.40
C TYR A 234 -7.25 1.88 1.39
N ASP A 235 -8.53 1.56 1.17
CA ASP A 235 -9.34 0.80 2.15
C ASP A 235 -8.88 -0.64 2.34
N TYR A 236 -8.06 -1.18 1.44
CA TYR A 236 -7.58 -2.57 1.52
C TYR A 236 -6.88 -2.89 2.85
N ILE A 237 -6.25 -1.89 3.49
CA ILE A 237 -5.55 -2.05 4.77
C ILE A 237 -6.48 -2.52 5.90
N PHE A 238 -7.80 -2.25 5.76
CA PHE A 238 -8.82 -2.67 6.69
C PHE A 238 -9.37 -4.07 6.40
N HIS A 239 -9.06 -4.63 5.22
CA HIS A 239 -9.55 -5.93 4.78
C HIS A 239 -8.46 -7.01 4.77
N THR A 240 -7.20 -6.66 4.96
CA THR A 240 -6.08 -7.59 4.90
C THR A 240 -5.50 -7.93 6.27
N PHE A 241 -4.61 -8.93 6.29
CA PHE A 241 -3.75 -9.15 7.45
C PHE A 241 -2.55 -8.21 7.44
N TRP A 242 -2.22 -7.72 8.60
CA TRP A 242 -0.96 -7.06 8.88
C TRP A 242 -0.01 -8.10 9.47
N LEU A 243 1.08 -8.37 8.78
CA LEU A 243 2.13 -9.22 9.32
C LEU A 243 2.89 -8.48 10.41
N VAL A 244 3.24 -9.23 11.43
CA VAL A 244 4.10 -8.78 12.52
C VAL A 244 5.42 -9.49 12.39
N VAL A 245 6.48 -8.73 12.08
CA VAL A 245 7.82 -9.25 11.84
C VAL A 245 8.74 -8.78 12.96
N ASP A 246 9.46 -9.71 13.57
CA ASP A 246 10.52 -9.40 14.52
C ASP A 246 11.75 -8.85 13.78
N LYS A 247 12.21 -7.67 14.16
CA LYS A 247 13.29 -6.93 13.49
C LYS A 247 14.63 -7.68 13.52
N GLN A 248 14.90 -8.38 14.59
CA GLN A 248 16.18 -9.04 14.80
C GLN A 248 16.26 -10.35 14.01
N SER A 249 15.24 -11.21 14.14
CA SER A 249 15.21 -12.51 13.47
C SER A 249 14.74 -12.45 12.03
N LYS A 250 14.06 -11.35 11.63
CA LYS A 250 13.34 -11.20 10.36
C LYS A 250 12.26 -12.27 10.14
N MET A 251 11.72 -12.84 11.21
CA MET A 251 10.69 -13.88 11.15
C MET A 251 9.31 -13.28 11.35
N ILE A 252 8.30 -13.85 10.69
CA ILE A 252 6.90 -13.56 10.97
C ILE A 252 6.56 -14.17 12.32
N VAL A 253 6.23 -13.34 13.32
CA VAL A 253 5.96 -13.78 14.70
C VAL A 253 4.47 -13.79 15.05
N ALA A 254 3.69 -13.00 14.32
CA ALA A 254 2.26 -12.88 14.55
C ALA A 254 1.58 -12.26 13.31
N GLU A 255 0.27 -12.23 13.36
CA GLU A 255 -0.59 -11.52 12.41
C GLU A 255 -1.70 -10.82 13.19
N LEU A 256 -2.12 -9.66 12.71
CA LEU A 256 -3.26 -8.93 13.22
C LEU A 256 -3.90 -8.15 12.07
N GLY A 257 -5.05 -7.54 12.31
CA GLY A 257 -5.70 -6.72 11.29
C GLY A 257 -7.05 -6.23 11.73
N PHE A 258 -7.64 -5.42 10.89
CA PHE A 258 -9.01 -4.96 11.06
C PHE A 258 -9.99 -5.98 10.45
N LYS A 259 -11.22 -6.00 10.96
CA LYS A 259 -12.33 -6.81 10.41
C LYS A 259 -13.24 -5.94 9.51
N GLY A 260 -12.65 -5.04 8.75
CA GLY A 260 -13.31 -4.10 7.85
C GLY A 260 -13.00 -2.63 8.17
N PRO A 261 -13.44 -1.70 7.30
CA PRO A 261 -13.21 -0.26 7.44
C PRO A 261 -14.00 0.34 8.61
N PRO A 262 -13.67 1.59 9.00
CA PRO A 262 -14.42 2.31 10.03
C PRO A 262 -15.92 2.37 9.72
N LYS A 263 -16.73 1.96 10.68
CA LYS A 263 -18.18 2.06 10.63
C LYS A 263 -18.65 3.42 11.17
N GLU A 264 -19.96 3.65 11.13
CA GLU A 264 -20.57 4.84 11.72
C GLU A 264 -20.07 5.08 13.16
N GLY A 265 -19.67 6.31 13.47
CA GLY A 265 -19.03 6.66 14.73
C GLY A 265 -17.54 6.32 14.82
N GLY A 266 -16.89 5.98 13.69
CA GLY A 266 -15.44 5.71 13.63
C GLY A 266 -15.03 4.44 14.37
N GLN A 267 -15.87 3.39 14.36
CA GLN A 267 -15.60 2.14 15.04
C GLN A 267 -14.93 1.13 14.10
N VAL A 268 -13.82 0.56 14.53
CA VAL A 268 -13.15 -0.58 13.86
C VAL A 268 -13.02 -1.74 14.83
N GLU A 269 -13.06 -2.97 14.32
CA GLU A 269 -12.81 -4.17 15.10
C GLU A 269 -11.49 -4.80 14.68
N ILE A 270 -10.67 -5.22 15.65
CA ILE A 270 -9.41 -5.92 15.40
C ILE A 270 -9.48 -7.40 15.71
N GLY A 271 -8.74 -8.19 14.92
CA GLY A 271 -8.45 -9.58 15.17
C GLY A 271 -6.95 -9.84 15.15
N TYR A 272 -6.45 -10.83 15.86
CA TYR A 272 -5.04 -11.14 15.90
C TYR A 272 -4.74 -12.59 16.27
N GLY A 273 -3.56 -13.06 15.89
CA GLY A 273 -3.04 -14.38 16.22
C GLY A 273 -1.52 -14.38 16.32
N THR A 274 -0.97 -15.06 17.31
CA THR A 274 0.48 -15.23 17.46
C THR A 274 0.88 -16.61 17.01
N MET A 275 1.94 -16.72 16.21
CA MET A 275 2.48 -18.00 15.76
C MET A 275 2.78 -18.90 16.97
N PRO A 276 2.46 -20.19 16.93
CA PRO A 276 2.54 -21.06 18.12
C PRO A 276 3.91 -21.01 18.82
N ALA A 277 5.01 -21.08 18.05
CA ALA A 277 6.39 -21.04 18.57
C ALA A 277 6.79 -19.66 19.12
N MET A 278 5.98 -18.61 18.89
CA MET A 278 6.25 -17.23 19.26
C MET A 278 5.36 -16.73 20.41
N GLN A 279 4.50 -17.58 20.94
CA GLN A 279 3.62 -17.24 22.06
C GLN A 279 4.40 -17.00 23.37
N GLY A 280 3.81 -16.25 24.28
CA GLY A 280 4.41 -15.95 25.59
C GLY A 280 5.52 -14.90 25.59
N LYS A 281 5.99 -14.41 24.44
CA LYS A 281 7.11 -13.48 24.30
C LYS A 281 6.68 -11.99 24.28
N GLY A 282 5.40 -11.70 24.43
CA GLY A 282 4.84 -10.34 24.47
C GLY A 282 4.65 -9.66 23.10
N TYR A 283 4.98 -10.33 22.00
CA TYR A 283 4.87 -9.77 20.65
C TYR A 283 3.48 -9.20 20.33
N MET A 284 2.41 -9.94 20.64
CA MET A 284 1.06 -9.47 20.35
C MET A 284 0.65 -8.25 21.17
N THR A 285 1.08 -8.15 22.43
CA THR A 285 0.81 -6.97 23.26
C THR A 285 1.47 -5.72 22.66
N GLU A 286 2.70 -5.84 22.19
CA GLU A 286 3.44 -4.78 21.53
C GLU A 286 2.86 -4.43 20.15
N ALA A 287 2.47 -5.43 19.36
CA ALA A 287 1.87 -5.23 18.05
C ALA A 287 0.52 -4.49 18.15
N VAL A 288 -0.35 -4.88 19.07
CA VAL A 288 -1.63 -4.19 19.30
C VAL A 288 -1.40 -2.76 19.77
N LYS A 289 -0.41 -2.52 20.64
CA LYS A 289 -0.04 -1.14 21.04
C LYS A 289 0.37 -0.29 19.83
N GLY A 290 1.20 -0.83 18.95
CA GLY A 290 1.63 -0.14 17.72
C GLY A 290 0.45 0.15 16.78
N LEU A 291 -0.47 -0.82 16.60
CA LEU A 291 -1.65 -0.62 15.79
C LEU A 291 -2.60 0.44 16.37
N LEU A 292 -2.77 0.51 17.68
CA LEU A 292 -3.55 1.56 18.35
C LEU A 292 -2.94 2.94 18.14
N GLN A 293 -1.62 3.07 18.24
CA GLN A 293 -0.92 4.33 17.95
C GLN A 293 -1.10 4.78 16.51
N TRP A 294 -1.01 3.82 15.57
CA TRP A 294 -1.30 4.07 14.17
C TRP A 294 -2.76 4.52 13.97
N ALA A 295 -3.73 3.83 14.59
CA ALA A 295 -5.14 4.16 14.49
C ALA A 295 -5.45 5.56 15.03
N THR A 296 -4.80 6.01 16.12
CA THR A 296 -4.95 7.36 16.67
C THR A 296 -4.57 8.47 15.66
N ALA A 297 -3.68 8.17 14.71
CA ALA A 297 -3.30 9.12 13.66
C ALA A 297 -4.32 9.20 12.51
N HIS A 298 -5.36 8.34 12.51
CA HIS A 298 -6.40 8.28 11.48
C HIS A 298 -7.68 8.93 12.00
N ALA A 299 -8.03 10.09 11.45
CA ALA A 299 -9.16 10.90 11.91
C ALA A 299 -10.52 10.18 11.85
N ASP A 300 -10.63 9.15 11.00
CA ASP A 300 -11.86 8.36 10.82
C ASP A 300 -12.01 7.24 11.86
N ILE A 301 -11.01 7.02 12.75
CA ILE A 301 -11.04 5.98 13.77
C ILE A 301 -11.11 6.61 15.15
N ASN A 302 -12.19 6.35 15.87
CA ASN A 302 -12.41 6.88 17.22
C ASN A 302 -12.43 5.78 18.29
N VAL A 303 -12.82 4.56 17.89
CA VAL A 303 -13.00 3.44 18.81
C VAL A 303 -12.48 2.16 18.18
N VAL A 304 -11.65 1.43 18.91
CA VAL A 304 -11.20 0.09 18.51
C VAL A 304 -11.92 -0.95 19.36
N LEU A 305 -12.55 -1.92 18.71
CA LEU A 305 -13.22 -3.05 19.32
C LEU A 305 -12.37 -4.31 19.21
N ALA A 306 -12.54 -5.22 20.15
CA ALA A 306 -11.98 -6.57 20.09
C ALA A 306 -12.94 -7.55 20.74
N GLU A 307 -12.88 -8.82 20.32
CA GLU A 307 -13.67 -9.91 20.86
C GLU A 307 -12.74 -11.03 21.32
N THR A 308 -13.00 -11.60 22.51
CA THR A 308 -12.23 -12.74 23.04
C THR A 308 -13.17 -13.80 23.62
N HIS A 309 -12.80 -15.07 23.45
CA HIS A 309 -13.47 -16.15 24.17
C HIS A 309 -13.08 -16.14 25.66
N VAL A 310 -14.01 -16.44 26.57
CA VAL A 310 -13.79 -16.44 28.03
C VAL A 310 -12.62 -17.34 28.48
N SER A 311 -12.37 -18.44 27.76
CA SER A 311 -11.26 -19.35 28.05
C SER A 311 -9.92 -18.90 27.45
N ASN A 312 -9.90 -17.88 26.56
CA ASN A 312 -8.69 -17.41 25.91
C ASN A 312 -7.97 -16.37 26.78
N LEU A 313 -7.44 -16.83 27.93
CA LEU A 313 -6.73 -15.97 28.87
C LEU A 313 -5.55 -15.18 28.27
N PRO A 314 -4.74 -15.74 27.33
CA PRO A 314 -3.72 -14.95 26.66
C PRO A 314 -4.28 -13.74 25.91
N SER A 315 -5.35 -13.91 25.13
CA SER A 315 -5.98 -12.82 24.37
C SER A 315 -6.60 -11.76 25.31
N ILE A 316 -7.26 -12.20 26.39
CA ILE A 316 -7.79 -11.30 27.44
C ILE A 316 -6.68 -10.45 28.02
N LYS A 317 -5.51 -11.03 28.33
CA LYS A 317 -4.35 -10.28 28.86
C LYS A 317 -3.81 -9.25 27.83
N VAL A 318 -3.84 -9.56 26.54
CA VAL A 318 -3.40 -8.63 25.49
C VAL A 318 -4.29 -7.38 25.46
N VAL A 319 -5.61 -7.53 25.41
CA VAL A 319 -6.53 -6.39 25.36
C VAL A 319 -6.49 -5.58 26.66
N GLN A 320 -6.44 -6.24 27.82
CA GLN A 320 -6.34 -5.56 29.12
C GLN A 320 -5.06 -4.72 29.24
N LYS A 321 -3.89 -5.28 28.86
CA LYS A 321 -2.61 -4.56 28.89
C LYS A 321 -2.58 -3.36 27.92
N ASN A 322 -3.40 -3.37 26.90
CA ASN A 322 -3.55 -2.27 25.94
C ASN A 322 -4.66 -1.28 26.35
N GLY A 323 -5.22 -1.42 27.55
CA GLY A 323 -6.18 -0.49 28.11
C GLY A 323 -7.58 -0.57 27.47
N PHE A 324 -7.95 -1.73 26.92
CA PHE A 324 -9.33 -1.99 26.53
C PHE A 324 -10.20 -2.20 27.75
N LEU A 325 -11.43 -1.71 27.69
CA LEU A 325 -12.45 -1.89 28.71
C LEU A 325 -13.47 -2.91 28.22
N GLN A 326 -13.80 -3.87 29.08
CA GLN A 326 -14.90 -4.77 28.82
C GLN A 326 -16.21 -3.96 28.82
N PHE A 327 -17.07 -4.15 27.81
CA PHE A 327 -18.34 -3.43 27.73
C PHE A 327 -19.54 -4.34 27.49
N ASP A 328 -19.33 -5.58 27.00
CA ASP A 328 -20.40 -6.54 26.78
C ASP A 328 -19.88 -7.97 26.96
N LYS A 329 -20.82 -8.91 27.15
CA LYS A 329 -20.58 -10.36 27.18
C LYS A 329 -21.77 -11.07 26.60
N ARG A 330 -21.55 -11.87 25.54
CA ARG A 330 -22.59 -12.63 24.86
C ARG A 330 -22.18 -14.11 24.81
N GLY A 331 -22.83 -14.93 25.63
CA GLY A 331 -22.44 -16.32 25.80
C GLY A 331 -21.03 -16.45 26.34
N GLU A 332 -20.18 -17.14 25.59
CA GLU A 332 -18.74 -17.32 25.91
C GLU A 332 -17.84 -16.26 25.35
N MET A 333 -18.38 -15.23 24.65
CA MET A 333 -17.60 -14.15 24.06
C MET A 333 -17.67 -12.89 24.90
N ILE A 334 -16.50 -12.29 25.14
CA ILE A 334 -16.32 -11.00 25.83
C ILE A 334 -15.99 -9.95 24.80
N TRP A 335 -16.68 -8.81 24.85
CA TRP A 335 -16.47 -7.67 23.99
C TRP A 335 -15.73 -6.55 24.72
N TRP A 336 -14.72 -6.05 24.05
CA TRP A 336 -13.79 -5.04 24.55
C TRP A 336 -13.80 -3.81 23.66
N LYS A 337 -13.64 -2.63 24.25
CA LYS A 337 -13.51 -1.36 23.53
C LYS A 337 -12.36 -0.52 24.07
N LYS A 338 -11.72 0.20 23.17
CA LYS A 338 -10.71 1.20 23.46
C LYS A 338 -11.06 2.49 22.71
N PHE A 339 -11.22 3.61 23.43
CA PHE A 339 -11.30 4.94 22.85
C PHE A 339 -9.88 5.42 22.54
N LEU A 340 -9.70 6.06 21.38
CA LEU A 340 -8.42 6.59 20.91
C LEU A 340 -8.26 8.05 21.27
#